data_f4bf43c6192feb03bfbaf6e1cceb97d0
#
_entry.id   f4bf43c6192feb03bfbaf6e1cceb97d0
#
_cell.length_a   1.000
_cell.length_b   1.000
_cell.length_c   1.000
_cell.angle_alpha   90.00
_cell.angle_beta   90.00
_cell.angle_gamma   90.00
#
_symmetry.space_group_name_H-M   'P 1'
#
loop_
_entity.id
_entity.type
_entity.pdbx_description
1 polymer ?
#
loop_
_entity_poly.entity_id
_entity_poly.type
_entity_poly.pdbx_seq_one_letter_code
_entity_poly.pdbx_strand_id
1 'polypeptide(L)' 'MVETMTADVKHRIADLERQKLDLNNRIERLSYSSNTKKMLELEQEVWEIEDTIRKLMP' A
#
# COMPACT_ATOMS: atom_id res chain seq x y z
N MET A 1 24.54 -13.99 -12.66
CA MET A 1 23.63 -12.98 -12.12
C MET A 1 22.19 -13.52 -12.13
N VAL A 2 21.48 -13.23 -11.11
CA VAL A 2 20.14 -13.76 -10.98
C VAL A 2 19.13 -12.61 -11.12
N GLU A 3 18.17 -12.80 -12.00
CA GLU A 3 17.08 -11.85 -12.13
C GLU A 3 16.02 -12.21 -11.10
N THR A 4 15.81 -11.31 -10.17
CA THR A 4 14.92 -11.58 -9.06
C THR A 4 13.53 -10.97 -9.21
N MET A 5 13.35 -10.09 -10.20
CA MET A 5 12.05 -9.48 -10.42
C MET A 5 11.66 -9.56 -11.89
N THR A 6 10.54 -10.20 -12.14
CA THR A 6 9.97 -10.24 -13.48
C THR A 6 9.17 -8.97 -13.73
N ALA A 7 8.82 -8.73 -15.00
CA ALA A 7 7.98 -7.59 -15.36
C ALA A 7 6.63 -7.67 -14.62
N ASP A 8 6.08 -8.87 -14.51
CA ASP A 8 4.79 -9.04 -13.82
C ASP A 8 4.89 -8.63 -12.36
N VAL A 9 5.98 -9.00 -11.68
CA VAL A 9 6.17 -8.63 -10.28
C VAL A 9 6.34 -7.12 -10.16
N LYS A 10 7.10 -6.51 -11.07
CA LYS A 10 7.29 -5.06 -11.04
C LYS A 10 5.97 -4.32 -11.22
N HIS A 11 5.14 -4.79 -12.15
CA HIS A 11 3.82 -4.20 -12.36
C HIS A 11 2.94 -4.35 -11.13
N ARG A 12 3.01 -5.52 -10.50
CA ARG A 12 2.23 -5.77 -9.30
C ARG A 12 2.63 -4.82 -8.17
N ILE A 13 3.93 -4.65 -7.98
CA ILE A 13 4.43 -3.76 -6.94
C ILE A 13 4.02 -2.31 -7.22
N ALA A 14 4.14 -1.88 -8.49
CA ALA A 14 3.75 -0.52 -8.85
C ALA A 14 2.26 -0.29 -8.59
N ASP A 15 1.43 -1.27 -8.89
CA ASP A 15 -0.01 -1.17 -8.65
C ASP A 15 -0.30 -1.08 -7.16
N LEU A 16 0.37 -1.90 -6.36
CA LEU A 16 0.19 -1.88 -4.92
C LEU A 16 0.65 -0.57 -4.32
N GLU A 17 1.74 -0.01 -4.83
CA GLU A 17 2.22 1.29 -4.35
C GLU A 17 1.22 2.40 -4.68
N ARG A 18 0.58 2.31 -5.84
CA ARG A 18 -0.45 3.27 -6.21
C ARG A 18 -1.66 3.16 -5.28
N GLN A 19 -2.05 1.93 -4.95
CA GLN A 19 -3.13 1.72 -4.00
C GLN A 19 -2.78 2.30 -2.63
N LYS A 20 -1.53 2.10 -2.21
CA LYS A 20 -1.08 2.62 -0.93
C LYS A 20 -1.14 4.16 -0.93
N LEU A 21 -0.71 4.78 -2.01
CA LEU A 21 -0.76 6.23 -2.11
C LEU A 21 -2.21 6.73 -2.03
N ASP A 22 -3.12 6.07 -2.72
CA ASP A 22 -4.53 6.44 -2.68
C ASP A 22 -5.08 6.33 -1.27
N LEU A 23 -4.74 5.26 -0.57
CA LEU A 23 -5.19 5.07 0.81
C LEU A 23 -4.60 6.14 1.73
N ASN A 24 -3.33 6.48 1.55
CA ASN A 24 -2.71 7.53 2.34
C ASN A 24 -3.40 8.88 2.12
N ASN A 25 -3.80 9.15 0.88
CA ASN A 25 -4.53 10.38 0.60
C ASN A 25 -5.89 10.39 1.30
N ARG A 26 -6.55 9.26 1.36
CA ARG A 26 -7.83 9.16 2.06
C ARG A 26 -7.64 9.34 3.56
N ILE A 27 -6.59 8.76 4.11
CA ILE A 27 -6.29 8.91 5.53
C ILE A 27 -6.06 10.39 5.84
N GLU A 28 -5.30 11.07 4.99
CA GLU A 28 -5.03 12.48 5.20
C GLU A 28 -6.31 13.31 5.23
N ARG A 29 -7.24 13.01 4.32
CA ARG A 29 -8.53 13.70 4.32
C ARG A 29 -9.31 13.43 5.58
N LEU A 30 -9.27 12.18 6.06
CA LEU A 30 -9.99 11.82 7.28
C LEU A 30 -9.38 12.44 8.52
N SER A 31 -8.09 12.79 8.46
CA SER A 31 -7.45 13.44 9.61
C SER A 31 -8.05 14.81 9.91
N TYR A 32 -8.75 15.39 8.95
CA TYR A 32 -9.45 16.67 9.17
C TYR A 32 -10.87 16.46 9.67
N SER A 33 -11.35 15.23 9.70
CA SER A 33 -12.62 14.87 10.30
C SER A 33 -12.32 14.04 11.55
N SER A 34 -13.30 13.82 12.38
CA SER A 34 -13.08 13.09 13.63
C SER A 34 -13.29 11.60 13.50
N ASN A 35 -13.16 11.06 12.30
CA ASN A 35 -13.46 9.65 12.07
C ASN A 35 -12.24 8.78 12.28
N THR A 36 -11.84 8.62 13.54
CA THR A 36 -10.66 7.85 13.91
C THR A 36 -10.78 6.38 13.54
N LYS A 37 -11.96 5.82 13.69
CA LYS A 37 -12.17 4.40 13.38
C LYS A 37 -11.89 4.13 11.90
N LYS A 38 -12.38 5.00 11.03
CA LYS A 38 -12.16 4.83 9.59
C LYS A 38 -10.68 4.99 9.24
N MET A 39 -10.00 5.90 9.91
CA MET A 39 -8.57 6.08 9.71
C MET A 39 -7.80 4.83 10.07
N LEU A 40 -8.14 4.20 11.19
CA LEU A 40 -7.45 2.99 11.62
C LEU A 40 -7.67 1.85 10.62
N GLU A 41 -8.88 1.75 10.08
CA GLU A 41 -9.16 0.72 9.08
C GLU A 41 -8.31 0.92 7.84
N LEU A 42 -8.19 2.16 7.39
CA LEU A 42 -7.39 2.45 6.20
C LEU A 42 -5.91 2.24 6.46
N GLU A 43 -5.43 2.60 7.64
CA GLU A 43 -4.03 2.36 8.00
C GLU A 43 -3.71 0.89 8.01
N GLN A 44 -4.63 0.06 8.46
CA GLN A 44 -4.45 -1.37 8.45
C GLN A 44 -4.35 -1.90 7.03
N GLU A 45 -5.15 -1.37 6.12
CA GLU A 45 -5.06 -1.75 4.72
C GLU A 45 -3.71 -1.36 4.13
N VAL A 46 -3.19 -0.20 4.49
CA VAL A 46 -1.86 0.22 4.05
C VAL A 46 -0.80 -0.77 4.52
N TRP A 47 -0.88 -1.17 5.78
CA TRP A 47 0.09 -2.14 6.33
C TRP A 47 0.03 -3.46 5.58
N GLU A 48 -1.16 -3.92 5.25
CA GLU A 48 -1.31 -5.16 4.50
C GLU A 48 -0.70 -5.06 3.11
N ILE A 49 -0.88 -3.92 2.47
CA ILE A 49 -0.28 -3.69 1.16
C ILE A 49 1.23 -3.66 1.27
N GLU A 50 1.76 -2.97 2.27
CA GLU A 50 3.21 -2.91 2.46
C GLU A 50 3.79 -4.29 2.73
N ASP A 51 3.09 -5.11 3.49
CA ASP A 51 3.53 -6.47 3.76
C ASP A 51 3.55 -7.30 2.47
N THR A 52 2.53 -7.14 1.65
CA THR A 52 2.47 -7.83 0.37
C THR A 52 3.61 -7.41 -0.53
N ILE A 53 3.91 -6.11 -0.60
CA ILE A 53 5.03 -5.62 -1.39
C ILE A 53 6.33 -6.23 -0.90
N ARG A 54 6.51 -6.27 0.41
CA ARG A 54 7.74 -6.83 0.99
C ARG A 54 7.91 -8.30 0.62
N LYS A 55 6.81 -9.05 0.60
CA LYS A 55 6.87 -10.45 0.22
C LYS A 55 7.15 -10.66 -1.26
N LEU A 56 6.79 -9.69 -2.09
CA LEU A 56 7.06 -9.77 -3.52
C LEU A 56 8.50 -9.37 -3.86
N MET A 57 9.13 -8.61 -3.00
CA MET A 57 10.52 -8.21 -3.22
C MET A 57 11.46 -9.33 -2.82
N PRO A 58 12.52 -9.53 -3.62
CA PRO A 58 13.51 -10.54 -3.29
C PRO A 58 14.34 -10.18 -2.06
#